data_5d81fe0a1b95f1c430ac499e77264f82
#
_entry.id   5d81fe0a1b95f1c430ac499e77264f82
#
_cell.length_a   1.000
_cell.length_b   1.000
_cell.length_c   1.000
_cell.angle_alpha   90.00
_cell.angle_beta   90.00
_cell.angle_gamma   90.00
#
_symmetry.space_group_name_H-M   'P 1'
#
loop_
_entity.id
_entity.type
_entity.pdbx_description
1 polymer ?
#
loop_
_entity_poly.entity_id
_entity_poly.type
_entity_poly.pdbx_seq_one_letter_code
_entity_poly.pdbx_strand_id
1 'polypeptide(L)'
;MIGTLLEWARTHKEGKLRALFWLYRWFRFSVVPLIYERGISLRPDWIPGYYALGNLLALKHSSMLSTRDHDVRKASKVGQRALECFQKVITLDPEYLEGYQDCSSMLVSMGKVAEALHVAERAFNMQRSLAERYQLDRLGIRFISSVGATNSIGAMVHVDAYVKAEVFGLKPPGKPILLVKPGQSIHNPHFLNYWRQYITVISDPTTVECLLPLVRYLEDAPHWGVMCGKQFLYHPSAAAMIYKLWEDERRPPLLTLSRDDYERGWDRLKQMGVPKGAWFVCLHVREAGFKDGISSQSAYRNADIETYLLAMKNIVARGGWVIRMGNPTMKPLSIMEHVIDYAHSELRSDWMEVFLCAQCRFLINTSSGVGAVTASFGVPLVLTNYMPTCALLYSSQDLFIPKLCWSMDQQRYLTFEELMSPPVSTSVLQHQYDYMNLKVVDNSPLEINDLVTEMLDRLDGALVYSAEDEQLHERLRTLTAVNGTLYGLDDFPINCRIGRDFLRKHASLLPLVDESETRPTLSCSETEHPANSFPNNEDVTNE
;
A
#
# COMPACT_ATOMS: atom_id res chain seq x y z
N MET A 1 10.45 42.41 1.01
CA MET A 1 9.62 41.18 0.77
C MET A 1 8.33 41.18 1.60
N ILE A 2 8.33 41.34 2.93
CA ILE A 2 7.10 41.42 3.75
C ILE A 2 6.27 42.65 3.39
N GLY A 3 6.90 43.84 3.23
CA GLY A 3 6.24 45.08 2.84
C GLY A 3 5.53 45.00 1.49
N THR A 4 6.19 44.41 0.48
CA THR A 4 5.66 44.23 -0.86
C THR A 4 4.46 43.26 -0.90
N LEU A 5 4.48 42.21 -0.08
CA LEU A 5 3.38 41.28 0.08
C LEU A 5 2.16 41.88 0.79
N LEU A 6 2.40 42.72 1.78
CA LEU A 6 1.34 43.43 2.51
C LEU A 6 0.69 44.51 1.63
N GLU A 7 1.44 45.16 0.76
CA GLU A 7 0.94 46.15 -0.20
C GLU A 7 0.11 45.48 -1.31
N TRP A 8 0.57 44.35 -1.85
CA TRP A 8 -0.19 43.53 -2.81
C TRP A 8 -1.46 42.94 -2.18
N ALA A 9 -1.42 42.51 -0.92
CA ALA A 9 -2.57 42.00 -0.18
C ALA A 9 -3.65 43.05 0.10
N ARG A 10 -3.28 44.35 0.15
CA ARG A 10 -4.26 45.45 0.31
C ARG A 10 -5.15 45.63 -0.91
N THR A 11 -4.68 45.24 -2.10
CA THR A 11 -5.38 45.52 -3.37
C THR A 11 -6.25 44.37 -3.86
N HIS A 12 -6.05 43.11 -3.39
CA HIS A 12 -6.76 41.93 -3.91
C HIS A 12 -7.33 41.04 -2.79
N LYS A 13 -8.62 40.70 -2.87
CA LYS A 13 -9.30 39.89 -1.84
C LYS A 13 -8.69 38.47 -1.71
N GLU A 14 -8.31 37.83 -2.81
CA GLU A 14 -7.55 36.58 -2.84
C GLU A 14 -6.10 36.77 -2.40
N GLY A 15 -5.51 37.93 -2.69
CA GLY A 15 -4.18 38.31 -2.24
C GLY A 15 -4.05 38.40 -0.72
N LYS A 16 -5.10 38.85 -0.02
CA LYS A 16 -5.12 38.91 1.45
C LYS A 16 -5.05 37.53 2.07
N LEU A 17 -5.82 36.57 1.53
CA LEU A 17 -5.79 35.18 2.02
C LEU A 17 -4.44 34.51 1.76
N ARG A 18 -3.86 34.71 0.58
CA ARG A 18 -2.53 34.18 0.23
C ARG A 18 -1.42 34.78 1.08
N ALA A 19 -1.46 36.08 1.35
CA ALA A 19 -0.50 36.76 2.20
C ALA A 19 -0.63 36.32 3.66
N LEU A 20 -1.85 36.17 4.18
CA LEU A 20 -2.11 35.63 5.52
C LEU A 20 -1.64 34.18 5.63
N PHE A 21 -1.89 33.37 4.64
CA PHE A 21 -1.41 31.98 4.59
C PHE A 21 0.12 31.90 4.55
N TRP A 22 0.77 32.80 3.76
CA TRP A 22 2.22 32.89 3.72
C TRP A 22 2.82 33.34 5.05
N LEU A 23 2.24 34.38 5.69
CA LEU A 23 2.66 34.85 7.01
C LEU A 23 2.48 33.78 8.09
N TYR A 24 1.37 33.04 8.04
CA TYR A 24 1.12 31.90 8.94
C TYR A 24 2.17 30.80 8.75
N ARG A 25 2.47 30.41 7.50
CA ARG A 25 3.52 29.43 7.20
C ARG A 25 4.89 29.90 7.66
N TRP A 26 5.22 31.17 7.36
CA TRP A 26 6.50 31.74 7.79
C TRP A 26 6.61 31.76 9.32
N PHE A 27 5.60 32.25 10.03
CA PHE A 27 5.58 32.23 11.49
C PHE A 27 5.72 30.82 12.03
N ARG A 28 4.89 29.89 11.56
CA ARG A 28 4.86 28.50 11.99
C ARG A 28 6.20 27.79 11.77
N PHE A 29 6.85 27.98 10.63
CA PHE A 29 8.05 27.22 10.26
C PHE A 29 9.38 27.95 10.49
N SER A 30 9.36 29.22 10.87
CA SER A 30 10.57 30.00 11.12
C SER A 30 10.66 30.58 12.54
N VAL A 31 9.55 31.01 13.11
CA VAL A 31 9.53 31.63 14.45
C VAL A 31 9.25 30.59 15.54
N VAL A 32 8.22 29.77 15.37
CA VAL A 32 7.81 28.78 16.38
C VAL A 32 8.93 27.78 16.73
N PRO A 33 9.73 27.27 15.78
CA PRO A 33 10.87 26.40 16.10
C PRO A 33 11.87 27.08 17.06
N LEU A 34 12.18 28.36 16.84
CA LEU A 34 13.11 29.10 17.70
C LEU A 34 12.61 29.23 19.14
N ILE A 35 11.28 29.34 19.32
CA ILE A 35 10.67 29.38 20.65
C ILE A 35 10.88 28.06 21.38
N TYR A 36 10.63 26.92 20.68
CA TYR A 36 10.87 25.59 21.26
C TYR A 36 12.36 25.36 21.53
N GLU A 37 13.25 25.74 20.61
CA GLU A 37 14.71 25.63 20.79
C GLU A 37 15.18 26.41 22.00
N ARG A 38 14.64 27.61 22.19
CA ARG A 38 14.95 28.41 23.40
C ARG A 38 14.41 27.78 24.68
N GLY A 39 13.18 27.27 24.64
CA GLY A 39 12.60 26.52 25.77
C GLY A 39 13.43 25.28 26.14
N ILE A 40 13.83 24.50 25.15
CA ILE A 40 14.69 23.33 25.31
C ILE A 40 16.08 23.72 25.86
N SER A 41 16.66 24.83 25.41
CA SER A 41 17.95 25.31 25.92
C SER A 41 17.90 25.69 27.40
N LEU A 42 16.74 26.15 27.86
CA LEU A 42 16.49 26.48 29.28
C LEU A 42 16.13 25.26 30.12
N ARG A 43 15.52 24.27 29.50
CA ARG A 43 15.07 23.03 30.13
C ARG A 43 15.37 21.83 29.23
N PRO A 44 16.60 21.27 29.30
CA PRO A 44 17.06 20.18 28.40
C PRO A 44 16.34 18.84 28.58
N ASP A 45 15.54 18.67 29.62
CA ASP A 45 14.68 17.52 29.91
C ASP A 45 13.22 17.70 29.49
N TRP A 46 12.90 18.80 28.78
CA TRP A 46 11.52 19.13 28.40
C TRP A 46 11.00 18.30 27.24
N ILE A 47 10.49 17.08 27.55
CA ILE A 47 9.96 16.10 26.58
C ILE A 47 8.90 16.71 25.66
N PRO A 48 7.83 17.41 26.15
CA PRO A 48 6.84 18.01 25.26
C PRO A 48 7.42 19.03 24.27
N GLY A 49 8.49 19.73 24.67
CA GLY A 49 9.18 20.68 23.80
C GLY A 49 9.89 20.00 22.64
N TYR A 50 10.63 18.92 22.90
CA TYR A 50 11.25 18.12 21.85
C TYR A 50 10.22 17.49 20.92
N TYR A 51 9.14 16.94 21.47
CA TYR A 51 8.09 16.30 20.69
C TYR A 51 7.38 17.30 19.76
N ALA A 52 7.01 18.47 20.30
CA ALA A 52 6.37 19.53 19.51
C ALA A 52 7.31 20.09 18.41
N LEU A 53 8.59 20.28 18.73
CA LEU A 53 9.60 20.71 17.75
C LEU A 53 9.80 19.66 16.65
N GLY A 54 9.91 18.39 17.02
CA GLY A 54 10.04 17.27 16.11
C GLY A 54 8.87 17.22 15.11
N ASN A 55 7.64 17.29 15.60
CA ASN A 55 6.44 17.31 14.76
C ASN A 55 6.38 18.54 13.83
N LEU A 56 6.77 19.70 14.31
CA LEU A 56 6.81 20.92 13.51
C LEU A 56 7.85 20.83 12.38
N LEU A 57 9.03 20.28 12.68
CA LEU A 57 10.10 20.06 11.71
C LEU A 57 9.71 18.96 10.71
N ALA A 58 9.03 17.89 11.12
CA ALA A 58 8.51 16.84 10.22
C ALA A 58 7.47 17.41 9.24
N LEU A 59 6.55 18.26 9.72
CA LEU A 59 5.61 18.96 8.86
C LEU A 59 6.31 19.92 7.89
N LYS A 60 7.36 20.63 8.35
CA LYS A 60 8.18 21.48 7.49
C LYS A 60 8.89 20.68 6.41
N HIS A 61 9.51 19.56 6.76
CA HIS A 61 10.15 18.62 5.85
C HIS A 61 9.16 18.17 4.75
N SER A 62 8.00 17.64 5.14
CA SER A 62 6.96 17.21 4.19
C SER A 62 6.48 18.36 3.29
N SER A 63 6.27 19.54 3.86
CA SER A 63 5.89 20.75 3.10
C SER A 63 6.95 21.18 2.08
N MET A 64 8.25 21.06 2.42
CA MET A 64 9.34 21.38 1.48
C MET A 64 9.40 20.40 0.32
N LEU A 65 9.15 19.12 0.57
CA LEU A 65 9.15 18.07 -0.47
C LEU A 65 7.91 18.11 -1.38
N SER A 66 6.83 18.78 -0.95
CA SER A 66 5.59 18.91 -1.74
C SER A 66 5.60 20.08 -2.72
N THR A 67 6.64 20.91 -2.75
CA THR A 67 6.76 22.07 -3.65
C THR A 67 7.48 21.67 -4.95
N ARG A 68 7.14 22.32 -6.09
CA ARG A 68 7.77 22.04 -7.40
C ARG A 68 9.27 22.30 -7.43
N ASP A 69 9.72 23.33 -6.71
CA ASP A 69 11.14 23.71 -6.60
C ASP A 69 11.73 23.21 -5.27
N HIS A 70 11.58 21.90 -4.99
CA HIS A 70 12.04 21.33 -3.73
C HIS A 70 13.56 21.21 -3.65
N ASP A 71 14.14 21.85 -2.64
CA ASP A 71 15.54 21.64 -2.24
C ASP A 71 15.62 20.41 -1.32
N VAL A 72 15.81 19.24 -1.94
CA VAL A 72 15.86 17.95 -1.24
C VAL A 72 16.95 17.93 -0.16
N ARG A 73 18.11 18.54 -0.43
CA ARG A 73 19.22 18.58 0.55
C ARG A 73 18.83 19.37 1.79
N LYS A 74 18.14 20.49 1.59
CA LYS A 74 17.67 21.33 2.69
C LYS A 74 16.52 20.66 3.44
N ALA A 75 15.60 20.02 2.73
CA ALA A 75 14.54 19.22 3.33
C ALA A 75 15.11 18.07 4.18
N SER A 76 16.12 17.34 3.67
CA SER A 76 16.80 16.28 4.41
C SER A 76 17.43 16.75 5.73
N LYS A 77 18.06 17.93 5.75
CA LYS A 77 18.58 18.52 7.00
C LYS A 77 17.48 18.83 8.01
N VAL A 78 16.32 19.31 7.54
CA VAL A 78 15.16 19.54 8.41
C VAL A 78 14.61 18.23 8.96
N GLY A 79 14.51 17.20 8.10
CA GLY A 79 14.10 15.85 8.51
C GLY A 79 15.05 15.23 9.53
N GLN A 80 16.36 15.38 9.33
CA GLN A 80 17.36 14.89 10.30
C GLN A 80 17.20 15.56 11.69
N ARG A 81 16.93 16.86 11.74
CA ARG A 81 16.66 17.54 12.99
C ARG A 81 15.34 17.09 13.66
N ALA A 82 14.30 16.79 12.87
CA ALA A 82 13.07 16.21 13.41
C ALA A 82 13.35 14.84 14.05
N LEU A 83 14.12 14.00 13.36
CA LEU A 83 14.55 12.68 13.83
C LEU A 83 15.31 12.79 15.17
N GLU A 84 16.26 13.69 15.28
CA GLU A 84 17.02 13.96 16.52
C GLU A 84 16.11 14.35 17.68
N CYS A 85 15.07 15.15 17.42
CA CYS A 85 14.07 15.50 18.44
C CYS A 85 13.29 14.27 18.92
N PHE A 86 12.81 13.41 18.02
CA PHE A 86 12.08 12.20 18.40
C PHE A 86 12.98 11.18 19.12
N GLN A 87 14.22 11.01 18.68
CA GLN A 87 15.22 10.18 19.37
C GLN A 87 15.48 10.69 20.80
N LYS A 88 15.52 12.02 20.98
CA LYS A 88 15.68 12.62 22.30
C LYS A 88 14.46 12.37 23.19
N VAL A 89 13.24 12.44 22.65
CA VAL A 89 12.01 12.07 23.37
C VAL A 89 12.10 10.64 23.88
N ILE A 90 12.44 9.68 23.00
CA ILE A 90 12.60 8.26 23.36
C ILE A 90 13.70 8.04 24.40
N THR A 91 14.77 8.83 24.34
CA THR A 91 15.87 8.75 25.31
C THR A 91 15.47 9.26 26.70
N LEU A 92 14.69 10.34 26.75
CA LEU A 92 14.23 10.97 28.00
C LEU A 92 13.07 10.19 28.64
N ASP A 93 12.19 9.62 27.81
CA ASP A 93 11.08 8.80 28.25
C ASP A 93 10.92 7.58 27.32
N PRO A 94 11.51 6.43 27.67
CA PRO A 94 11.39 5.21 26.87
C PRO A 94 9.95 4.66 26.75
N GLU A 95 9.00 5.09 27.58
CA GLU A 95 7.59 4.70 27.53
C GLU A 95 6.73 5.63 26.67
N TYR A 96 7.32 6.69 26.07
CA TYR A 96 6.63 7.63 25.19
C TYR A 96 6.44 7.03 23.80
N LEU A 97 5.41 6.18 23.64
CA LEU A 97 5.15 5.39 22.44
C LEU A 97 5.02 6.25 21.16
N GLU A 98 4.40 7.42 21.26
CA GLU A 98 4.23 8.36 20.14
C GLU A 98 5.58 8.86 19.58
N GLY A 99 6.61 8.94 20.42
CA GLY A 99 7.98 9.28 20.00
C GLY A 99 8.59 8.25 19.06
N TYR A 100 8.36 6.96 19.33
CA TYR A 100 8.80 5.89 18.43
C TYR A 100 8.05 5.94 17.11
N GLN A 101 6.76 6.22 17.17
CA GLN A 101 5.87 6.30 16.01
C GLN A 101 6.35 7.36 15.03
N ASP A 102 6.55 8.57 15.51
CA ASP A 102 6.97 9.68 14.68
C ASP A 102 8.44 9.54 14.23
N CYS A 103 9.29 8.92 15.07
CA CYS A 103 10.65 8.56 14.72
C CYS A 103 10.68 7.58 13.54
N SER A 104 9.91 6.49 13.60
CA SER A 104 9.80 5.48 12.54
C SER A 104 9.24 6.09 11.25
N SER A 105 8.17 6.90 11.33
CA SER A 105 7.57 7.60 10.19
C SER A 105 8.56 8.57 9.53
N MET A 106 9.37 9.27 10.32
CA MET A 106 10.39 10.17 9.81
C MET A 106 11.50 9.40 9.07
N LEU A 107 11.94 8.28 9.62
CA LEU A 107 12.93 7.39 8.97
C LEU A 107 12.41 6.86 7.63
N VAL A 108 11.16 6.40 7.54
CA VAL A 108 10.54 5.99 6.28
C VAL A 108 10.53 7.12 5.27
N SER A 109 10.13 8.33 5.68
CA SER A 109 10.11 9.50 4.79
C SER A 109 11.51 9.90 4.27
N MET A 110 12.57 9.52 4.99
CA MET A 110 13.98 9.69 4.61
C MET A 110 14.55 8.51 3.83
N GLY A 111 13.75 7.48 3.53
CA GLY A 111 14.21 6.26 2.84
C GLY A 111 15.00 5.27 3.71
N LYS A 112 15.03 5.47 5.03
CA LYS A 112 15.78 4.66 6.01
C LYS A 112 14.89 3.59 6.64
N VAL A 113 14.38 2.69 5.81
CA VAL A 113 13.30 1.79 6.23
C VAL A 113 13.79 0.69 7.18
N ALA A 114 15.00 0.19 7.03
CA ALA A 114 15.56 -0.79 7.98
C ALA A 114 15.69 -0.20 9.40
N GLU A 115 16.18 1.05 9.50
CA GLU A 115 16.22 1.79 10.77
C GLU A 115 14.80 2.02 11.32
N ALA A 116 13.85 2.34 10.45
CA ALA A 116 12.44 2.54 10.83
C ALA A 116 11.82 1.27 11.41
N LEU A 117 12.09 0.11 10.80
CA LEU A 117 11.59 -1.19 11.28
C LEU A 117 12.15 -1.52 12.66
N HIS A 118 13.45 -1.30 12.88
CA HIS A 118 14.06 -1.50 14.20
C HIS A 118 13.44 -0.60 15.29
N VAL A 119 13.15 0.66 14.97
CA VAL A 119 12.45 1.57 15.89
C VAL A 119 11.01 1.09 16.16
N ALA A 120 10.31 0.62 15.12
CA ALA A 120 8.95 0.10 15.24
C ALA A 120 8.90 -1.18 16.10
N GLU A 121 9.88 -2.08 15.97
CA GLU A 121 10.00 -3.27 16.81
C GLU A 121 10.22 -2.91 18.29
N ARG A 122 11.05 -1.93 18.57
CA ARG A 122 11.23 -1.41 19.93
C ARG A 122 9.94 -0.83 20.49
N ALA A 123 9.18 -0.08 19.67
CA ALA A 123 7.86 0.43 20.05
C ALA A 123 6.89 -0.70 20.39
N PHE A 124 6.85 -1.75 19.56
CA PHE A 124 6.00 -2.93 19.79
C PHE A 124 6.37 -3.65 21.10
N ASN A 125 7.66 -3.87 21.34
CA ASN A 125 8.12 -4.53 22.56
C ASN A 125 7.79 -3.70 23.82
N MET A 126 7.93 -2.36 23.75
CA MET A 126 7.55 -1.46 24.83
C MET A 126 6.03 -1.48 25.06
N GLN A 127 5.26 -1.38 23.99
CA GLN A 127 3.79 -1.46 24.04
C GLN A 127 3.33 -2.77 24.72
N ARG A 128 3.92 -3.89 24.34
CA ARG A 128 3.63 -5.19 24.93
C ARG A 128 3.99 -5.25 26.41
N SER A 129 5.16 -4.76 26.79
CA SER A 129 5.60 -4.69 28.20
C SER A 129 4.64 -3.84 29.05
N LEU A 130 4.15 -2.72 28.50
CA LEU A 130 3.17 -1.86 29.17
C LEU A 130 1.81 -2.56 29.30
N ALA A 131 1.35 -3.24 28.23
CA ALA A 131 0.10 -4.02 28.27
C ALA A 131 0.15 -5.13 29.34
N GLU A 132 1.26 -5.85 29.45
CA GLU A 132 1.50 -6.86 30.46
C GLU A 132 1.52 -6.24 31.87
N ARG A 133 2.27 -5.15 32.07
CA ARG A 133 2.33 -4.41 33.36
C ARG A 133 0.96 -3.97 33.85
N TYR A 134 0.13 -3.46 32.96
CA TYR A 134 -1.24 -3.01 33.29
C TYR A 134 -2.29 -4.13 33.17
N GLN A 135 -1.89 -5.37 32.88
CA GLN A 135 -2.75 -6.56 32.74
C GLN A 135 -3.84 -6.39 31.66
N LEU A 136 -3.58 -5.57 30.63
CA LEU A 136 -4.55 -5.25 29.56
C LEU A 136 -4.74 -6.42 28.58
N ASP A 137 -3.78 -7.30 28.47
CA ASP A 137 -3.85 -8.54 27.69
C ASP A 137 -4.98 -9.47 28.17
N ARG A 138 -5.36 -9.39 29.47
CA ARG A 138 -6.50 -10.12 30.04
C ARG A 138 -7.85 -9.70 29.49
N LEU A 139 -7.93 -8.55 28.83
CA LEU A 139 -9.18 -8.10 28.19
C LEU A 139 -9.53 -8.96 26.97
N GLY A 140 -8.60 -9.73 26.42
CA GLY A 140 -8.81 -10.60 25.28
C GLY A 140 -9.22 -9.84 24.01
N ILE A 141 -8.77 -8.59 23.85
CA ILE A 141 -9.06 -7.74 22.69
C ILE A 141 -7.77 -7.25 22.04
N ARG A 142 -7.86 -6.95 20.73
CA ARG A 142 -6.80 -6.30 19.94
C ARG A 142 -7.42 -5.24 19.04
N PHE A 143 -6.75 -4.12 18.86
CA PHE A 143 -7.23 -3.07 17.97
C PHE A 143 -6.53 -3.15 16.62
N ILE A 144 -7.33 -3.16 15.57
CA ILE A 144 -6.84 -2.93 14.21
C ILE A 144 -6.75 -1.42 14.00
N SER A 145 -5.66 -0.95 13.39
CA SER A 145 -5.48 0.48 13.14
C SER A 145 -6.63 1.06 12.31
N SER A 146 -7.41 1.95 12.94
CA SER A 146 -8.56 2.56 12.28
C SER A 146 -8.14 3.50 11.15
N VAL A 147 -7.03 4.20 11.31
CA VAL A 147 -6.50 5.10 10.28
C VAL A 147 -6.08 4.31 9.05
N GLY A 148 -5.36 3.20 9.24
CA GLY A 148 -5.00 2.30 8.16
C GLY A 148 -6.23 1.71 7.46
N ALA A 149 -7.20 1.19 8.22
CA ALA A 149 -8.34 0.45 7.66
C ALA A 149 -9.43 1.33 7.03
N THR A 150 -9.49 2.64 7.29
CA THR A 150 -10.62 3.47 6.83
C THR A 150 -10.25 4.57 5.84
N ASN A 151 -9.01 5.09 5.87
CA ASN A 151 -8.60 6.26 5.08
C ASN A 151 -8.45 6.00 3.59
N SER A 152 -8.20 4.77 3.18
CA SER A 152 -8.14 4.37 1.78
C SER A 152 -8.64 2.94 1.61
N ILE A 153 -9.21 2.66 0.45
CA ILE A 153 -9.71 1.31 0.15
C ILE A 153 -8.57 0.26 0.16
N GLY A 154 -7.38 0.64 -0.28
CA GLY A 154 -6.22 -0.24 -0.30
C GLY A 154 -5.70 -0.62 1.09
N ALA A 155 -5.90 0.24 2.09
CA ALA A 155 -5.46 -0.05 3.46
C ALA A 155 -6.31 -1.14 4.13
N MET A 156 -7.52 -1.41 3.61
CA MET A 156 -8.36 -2.51 4.13
C MET A 156 -7.76 -3.90 3.84
N VAL A 157 -6.75 -4.02 2.99
CA VAL A 157 -5.97 -5.27 2.81
C VAL A 157 -5.31 -5.72 4.12
N HIS A 158 -5.02 -4.79 5.03
CA HIS A 158 -4.46 -5.14 6.34
C HIS A 158 -5.44 -5.95 7.19
N VAL A 159 -6.75 -5.77 6.99
CA VAL A 159 -7.78 -6.60 7.64
C VAL A 159 -7.73 -8.02 7.08
N ASP A 160 -7.62 -8.19 5.76
CA ASP A 160 -7.50 -9.49 5.11
C ASP A 160 -6.25 -10.26 5.61
N ALA A 161 -5.09 -9.63 5.58
CA ALA A 161 -3.85 -10.21 6.07
C ALA A 161 -3.91 -10.54 7.57
N TYR A 162 -4.55 -9.67 8.38
CA TYR A 162 -4.73 -9.90 9.80
C TYR A 162 -5.57 -11.16 10.06
N VAL A 163 -6.75 -11.28 9.43
CA VAL A 163 -7.65 -12.42 9.60
C VAL A 163 -6.99 -13.72 9.15
N LYS A 164 -6.32 -13.71 8.00
CA LYS A 164 -5.54 -14.88 7.53
C LYS A 164 -4.45 -15.28 8.52
N ALA A 165 -3.73 -14.30 9.08
CA ALA A 165 -2.70 -14.55 10.10
C ALA A 165 -3.27 -15.12 11.40
N GLU A 166 -4.49 -14.70 11.82
CA GLU A 166 -5.19 -15.31 12.96
C GLU A 166 -5.49 -16.79 12.71
N VAL A 167 -5.98 -17.13 11.51
CA VAL A 167 -6.28 -18.52 11.13
C VAL A 167 -5.03 -19.42 11.23
N PHE A 168 -3.85 -18.88 10.93
CA PHE A 168 -2.58 -19.59 11.08
C PHE A 168 -2.00 -19.53 12.50
N GLY A 169 -2.68 -18.91 13.46
CA GLY A 169 -2.14 -18.73 14.82
C GLY A 169 -0.91 -17.82 14.89
N LEU A 170 -0.68 -16.99 13.87
CA LEU A 170 0.46 -16.08 13.77
C LEU A 170 0.23 -14.74 14.49
N LYS A 171 -0.95 -14.53 15.05
CA LYS A 171 -1.33 -13.33 15.81
C LYS A 171 -1.44 -13.62 17.30
N PRO A 172 -1.14 -12.65 18.16
CA PRO A 172 -1.46 -12.78 19.58
C PRO A 172 -2.97 -12.97 19.76
N PRO A 173 -3.41 -13.81 20.71
CA PRO A 173 -4.82 -14.04 20.92
C PRO A 173 -5.56 -12.77 21.32
N GLY A 174 -6.79 -12.62 20.86
CA GLY A 174 -7.65 -11.50 21.21
C GLY A 174 -8.66 -11.17 20.10
N LYS A 175 -9.86 -10.74 20.51
CA LYS A 175 -10.92 -10.36 19.58
C LYS A 175 -10.52 -9.11 18.79
N PRO A 176 -10.50 -9.14 17.45
CA PRO A 176 -10.13 -7.99 16.63
C PRO A 176 -11.24 -6.93 16.66
N ILE A 177 -10.86 -5.71 17.00
CA ILE A 177 -11.76 -4.56 17.11
C ILE A 177 -11.24 -3.43 16.23
N LEU A 178 -12.12 -2.88 15.39
CA LEU A 178 -11.90 -1.64 14.66
C LEU A 178 -12.75 -0.53 15.29
N LEU A 179 -12.09 0.50 15.84
CA LEU A 179 -12.77 1.68 16.36
C LEU A 179 -12.93 2.72 15.25
N VAL A 180 -14.14 3.15 14.97
CA VAL A 180 -14.43 4.26 14.05
C VAL A 180 -14.81 5.47 14.89
N LYS A 181 -13.94 6.49 14.90
CA LYS A 181 -14.14 7.70 15.69
C LYS A 181 -15.31 8.55 15.15
N PRO A 182 -16.01 9.30 15.99
CA PRO A 182 -17.04 10.24 15.55
C PRO A 182 -16.47 11.19 14.47
N GLY A 183 -17.20 11.32 13.35
CA GLY A 183 -16.77 12.14 12.21
C GLY A 183 -15.64 11.56 11.36
N GLN A 184 -15.13 10.37 11.67
CA GLN A 184 -14.15 9.68 10.82
C GLN A 184 -14.81 9.20 9.53
N SER A 185 -14.26 9.62 8.39
CA SER A 185 -14.69 9.15 7.08
C SER A 185 -14.21 7.71 6.86
N ILE A 186 -15.09 6.88 6.34
CA ILE A 186 -14.77 5.54 5.84
C ILE A 186 -14.80 5.61 4.32
N HIS A 187 -13.69 5.21 3.69
CA HIS A 187 -13.54 5.35 2.24
C HIS A 187 -14.58 4.54 1.45
N ASN A 188 -14.85 3.30 1.87
CA ASN A 188 -15.92 2.47 1.32
C ASN A 188 -16.63 1.70 2.45
N PRO A 189 -17.76 2.23 2.99
CA PRO A 189 -18.51 1.59 4.05
C PRO A 189 -19.08 0.23 3.65
N HIS A 190 -19.43 0.04 2.36
CA HIS A 190 -19.98 -1.21 1.87
C HIS A 190 -18.95 -2.34 1.93
N PHE A 191 -17.71 -2.07 1.52
CA PHE A 191 -16.61 -3.04 1.65
C PHE A 191 -16.29 -3.36 3.11
N LEU A 192 -16.35 -2.37 4.01
CA LEU A 192 -16.16 -2.62 5.44
C LEU A 192 -17.22 -3.58 6.00
N ASN A 193 -18.46 -3.56 5.48
CA ASN A 193 -19.51 -4.46 5.96
C ASN A 193 -19.18 -5.94 5.67
N TYR A 194 -18.47 -6.26 4.61
CA TYR A 194 -18.00 -7.62 4.33
C TYR A 194 -17.05 -8.14 5.40
N TRP A 195 -16.29 -7.26 6.05
CA TRP A 195 -15.33 -7.63 7.10
C TRP A 195 -15.96 -7.82 8.47
N ARG A 196 -17.22 -7.36 8.69
CA ARG A 196 -17.91 -7.48 9.99
C ARG A 196 -18.13 -8.92 10.46
N GLN A 197 -18.05 -9.88 9.57
CA GLN A 197 -18.10 -11.30 9.93
C GLN A 197 -16.81 -11.78 10.63
N TYR A 198 -15.69 -11.08 10.43
CA TYR A 198 -14.38 -11.42 10.99
C TYR A 198 -13.93 -10.47 12.11
N ILE A 199 -14.34 -9.21 12.06
CA ILE A 199 -13.91 -8.18 12.99
C ILE A 199 -15.10 -7.46 13.63
N THR A 200 -14.94 -6.99 14.85
CA THR A 200 -15.93 -6.15 15.51
C THR A 200 -15.69 -4.68 15.17
N VAL A 201 -16.64 -4.04 14.50
CA VAL A 201 -16.56 -2.60 14.19
C VAL A 201 -17.42 -1.83 15.18
N ILE A 202 -16.79 -0.97 15.96
CA ILE A 202 -17.45 -0.13 16.99
C ILE A 202 -17.41 1.32 16.53
N SER A 203 -18.59 1.95 16.43
CA SER A 203 -18.76 3.35 16.04
C SER A 203 -19.63 4.15 17.01
N ASP A 204 -20.13 3.52 18.09
CA ASP A 204 -20.84 4.22 19.16
C ASP A 204 -19.88 5.20 19.86
N PRO A 205 -20.19 6.51 19.92
CA PRO A 205 -19.26 7.52 20.43
C PRO A 205 -18.80 7.24 21.85
N THR A 206 -19.71 6.83 22.73
CA THR A 206 -19.41 6.58 24.15
C THR A 206 -18.47 5.39 24.31
N THR A 207 -18.74 4.29 23.61
CA THR A 207 -17.89 3.10 23.63
C THR A 207 -16.52 3.37 23.02
N VAL A 208 -16.47 4.12 21.90
CA VAL A 208 -15.20 4.53 21.26
C VAL A 208 -14.38 5.37 22.24
N GLU A 209 -14.97 6.36 22.90
CA GLU A 209 -14.27 7.23 23.86
C GLU A 209 -13.70 6.43 25.04
N CYS A 210 -14.45 5.46 25.56
CA CYS A 210 -14.00 4.56 26.64
C CYS A 210 -12.84 3.66 26.22
N LEU A 211 -12.85 3.15 24.98
CA LEU A 211 -11.84 2.20 24.51
C LEU A 211 -10.60 2.87 23.89
N LEU A 212 -10.72 4.10 23.45
CA LEU A 212 -9.65 4.83 22.75
C LEU A 212 -8.31 4.91 23.53
N PRO A 213 -8.28 5.09 24.87
CA PRO A 213 -7.05 5.07 25.64
C PRO A 213 -6.29 3.75 25.61
N LEU A 214 -7.00 2.63 25.36
CA LEU A 214 -6.41 1.29 25.30
C LEU A 214 -5.71 1.00 23.97
N VAL A 215 -6.06 1.73 22.90
CA VAL A 215 -5.50 1.53 21.56
C VAL A 215 -3.98 1.60 21.59
N ARG A 216 -3.40 2.59 22.27
CA ARG A 216 -1.94 2.76 22.36
C ARG A 216 -1.20 1.54 22.93
N TYR A 217 -1.90 0.66 23.68
CA TYR A 217 -1.31 -0.53 24.31
C TYR A 217 -1.66 -1.84 23.59
N LEU A 218 -2.77 -1.87 22.85
CA LEU A 218 -3.35 -3.09 22.29
C LEU A 218 -3.52 -3.06 20.77
N GLU A 219 -3.00 -2.04 20.08
CA GLU A 219 -3.02 -1.97 18.61
C GLU A 219 -2.05 -3.03 18.03
N ASP A 220 -2.52 -3.78 17.04
CA ASP A 220 -1.78 -4.91 16.44
C ASP A 220 -0.51 -4.48 15.71
N ALA A 221 -0.57 -3.33 15.07
CA ALA A 221 0.50 -2.86 14.19
C ALA A 221 0.89 -1.42 14.52
N PRO A 222 1.73 -1.23 15.53
CA PRO A 222 2.35 0.06 15.70
C PRO A 222 3.31 0.31 14.54
N HIS A 223 2.92 1.18 13.62
CA HIS A 223 3.75 1.75 12.56
C HIS A 223 4.63 0.78 11.74
N TRP A 224 4.26 0.56 10.49
CA TRP A 224 5.03 -0.11 9.44
C TRP A 224 5.43 -1.56 9.73
N GLY A 225 5.36 -2.04 10.99
CA GLY A 225 5.71 -3.38 11.39
C GLY A 225 4.58 -4.13 12.10
N VAL A 226 4.61 -5.43 12.03
CA VAL A 226 3.62 -6.32 12.63
C VAL A 226 4.28 -7.60 13.12
N MET A 227 3.83 -8.10 14.27
CA MET A 227 4.23 -9.42 14.73
C MET A 227 3.54 -10.50 13.88
N CYS A 228 4.35 -11.41 13.34
CA CYS A 228 3.88 -12.57 12.60
C CYS A 228 4.61 -13.81 13.15
N GLY A 229 3.91 -14.61 13.92
CA GLY A 229 4.55 -15.67 14.72
C GLY A 229 5.54 -15.11 15.74
N LYS A 230 6.81 -15.46 15.59
CA LYS A 230 7.89 -14.98 16.46
C LYS A 230 8.72 -13.84 15.86
N GLN A 231 8.41 -13.43 14.64
CA GLN A 231 9.15 -12.41 13.89
C GLN A 231 8.38 -11.10 13.84
N PHE A 232 9.11 -9.99 13.99
CA PHE A 232 8.58 -8.65 13.72
C PHE A 232 8.93 -8.28 12.28
N LEU A 233 7.92 -8.16 11.43
CA LEU A 233 8.08 -7.97 10.00
C LEU A 233 7.49 -6.63 9.55
N TYR A 234 8.06 -6.08 8.48
CA TYR A 234 7.44 -5.00 7.76
C TYR A 234 6.06 -5.45 7.22
N HIS A 235 5.06 -4.57 7.28
CA HIS A 235 3.68 -4.90 6.92
C HIS A 235 3.50 -5.61 5.56
N PRO A 236 4.07 -5.10 4.45
CA PRO A 236 3.98 -5.79 3.16
C PRO A 236 4.64 -7.16 3.16
N SER A 237 5.74 -7.33 3.90
CA SER A 237 6.44 -8.61 4.02
C SER A 237 5.60 -9.65 4.74
N ALA A 238 5.03 -9.28 5.88
CA ALA A 238 4.14 -10.16 6.62
C ALA A 238 2.93 -10.56 5.78
N ALA A 239 2.34 -9.60 5.04
CA ALA A 239 1.22 -9.87 4.16
C ALA A 239 1.62 -10.83 3.02
N ALA A 240 2.76 -10.63 2.36
CA ALA A 240 3.25 -11.51 1.30
C ALA A 240 3.44 -12.96 1.80
N MET A 241 4.05 -13.13 2.98
CA MET A 241 4.19 -14.43 3.62
C MET A 241 2.83 -15.09 3.90
N ILE A 242 1.89 -14.33 4.46
CA ILE A 242 0.57 -14.83 4.82
C ILE A 242 -0.22 -15.23 3.56
N TYR A 243 -0.17 -14.43 2.49
CA TYR A 243 -0.82 -14.76 1.22
C TYR A 243 -0.22 -16.02 0.60
N LYS A 244 1.12 -16.17 0.65
CA LYS A 244 1.76 -17.39 0.18
C LYS A 244 1.33 -18.61 0.98
N LEU A 245 1.34 -18.57 2.30
CA LEU A 245 0.87 -19.66 3.15
C LEU A 245 -0.59 -20.02 2.86
N TRP A 246 -1.45 -19.00 2.64
CA TRP A 246 -2.85 -19.19 2.30
C TRP A 246 -3.05 -19.95 0.97
N GLU A 247 -2.23 -19.60 -0.01
CA GLU A 247 -2.24 -20.21 -1.33
C GLU A 247 -1.65 -21.64 -1.33
N ASP A 248 -0.55 -21.85 -0.61
CA ASP A 248 0.10 -23.17 -0.44
C ASP A 248 -0.88 -24.19 0.17
N GLU A 249 -1.73 -23.76 1.12
CA GLU A 249 -2.81 -24.58 1.68
C GLU A 249 -4.08 -24.63 0.80
N ARG A 250 -4.06 -23.99 -0.37
CA ARG A 250 -5.19 -23.92 -1.32
C ARG A 250 -6.49 -23.44 -0.69
N ARG A 251 -6.40 -22.50 0.25
CA ARG A 251 -7.57 -21.95 0.94
C ARG A 251 -8.34 -21.01 0.01
N PRO A 252 -9.69 -21.04 0.06
CA PRO A 252 -10.50 -20.10 -0.71
C PRO A 252 -10.33 -18.66 -0.21
N PRO A 253 -10.67 -17.65 -1.02
CA PRO A 253 -10.68 -16.27 -0.56
C PRO A 253 -11.63 -16.11 0.63
N LEU A 254 -11.30 -15.18 1.54
CA LEU A 254 -12.12 -14.92 2.74
C LEU A 254 -13.48 -14.31 2.39
N LEU A 255 -13.55 -13.49 1.35
CA LEU A 255 -14.77 -12.81 0.97
C LEU A 255 -15.44 -13.48 -0.21
N THR A 256 -16.76 -13.60 -0.11
CA THR A 256 -17.64 -14.03 -1.20
C THR A 256 -18.70 -12.96 -1.39
N LEU A 257 -19.01 -12.62 -2.63
CA LEU A 257 -20.04 -11.64 -2.95
C LEU A 257 -21.41 -12.14 -2.47
N SER A 258 -22.16 -11.29 -1.76
CA SER A 258 -23.51 -11.64 -1.32
C SER A 258 -24.43 -11.83 -2.54
N ARG A 259 -25.46 -12.66 -2.39
CA ARG A 259 -26.44 -12.88 -3.46
C ARG A 259 -27.14 -11.57 -3.87
N ASP A 260 -27.49 -10.76 -2.89
CA ASP A 260 -28.17 -9.48 -3.13
C ASP A 260 -27.28 -8.52 -3.93
N ASP A 261 -25.99 -8.42 -3.57
CA ASP A 261 -25.03 -7.59 -4.32
C ASP A 261 -24.77 -8.15 -5.71
N TYR A 262 -24.75 -9.48 -5.87
CA TYR A 262 -24.62 -10.13 -7.18
C TYR A 262 -25.80 -9.78 -8.10
N GLU A 263 -27.03 -9.97 -7.66
CA GLU A 263 -28.24 -9.70 -8.46
C GLU A 263 -28.34 -8.20 -8.78
N ARG A 264 -28.20 -7.35 -7.78
CA ARG A 264 -28.22 -5.89 -7.91
C ARG A 264 -27.13 -5.36 -8.83
N GLY A 265 -25.93 -5.94 -8.76
CA GLY A 265 -24.79 -5.56 -9.59
C GLY A 265 -25.03 -5.84 -11.07
N TRP A 266 -25.56 -7.02 -11.38
CA TRP A 266 -25.91 -7.37 -12.75
C TRP A 266 -27.07 -6.54 -13.31
N ASP A 267 -28.05 -6.17 -12.50
CA ASP A 267 -29.11 -5.23 -12.90
C ASP A 267 -28.55 -3.85 -13.21
N ARG A 268 -27.54 -3.40 -12.43
CA ARG A 268 -26.86 -2.14 -12.68
C ARG A 268 -25.99 -2.19 -13.94
N LEU A 269 -25.28 -3.27 -14.19
CA LEU A 269 -24.52 -3.51 -15.44
C LEU A 269 -25.44 -3.50 -16.66
N LYS A 270 -26.62 -4.12 -16.55
CA LYS A 270 -27.63 -4.09 -17.61
C LYS A 270 -28.10 -2.67 -17.94
N GLN A 271 -28.27 -1.80 -16.93
CA GLN A 271 -28.59 -0.37 -17.13
C GLN A 271 -27.47 0.37 -17.89
N MET A 272 -26.23 -0.08 -17.75
CA MET A 272 -25.06 0.45 -18.48
C MET A 272 -24.87 -0.22 -19.87
N GLY A 273 -25.77 -1.11 -20.28
CA GLY A 273 -25.73 -1.77 -21.57
C GLY A 273 -24.98 -3.10 -21.61
N VAL A 274 -24.43 -3.57 -20.48
CA VAL A 274 -23.73 -4.87 -20.41
C VAL A 274 -24.73 -6.01 -20.24
N PRO A 275 -24.79 -6.99 -21.14
CA PRO A 275 -25.70 -8.12 -21.03
C PRO A 275 -25.40 -8.98 -19.80
N LYS A 276 -26.42 -9.52 -19.15
CA LYS A 276 -26.22 -10.46 -18.02
C LYS A 276 -25.44 -11.68 -18.49
N GLY A 277 -24.37 -12.00 -17.76
CA GLY A 277 -23.47 -13.13 -18.07
C GLY A 277 -22.36 -12.80 -19.07
N ALA A 278 -22.30 -11.59 -19.63
CA ALA A 278 -21.14 -11.14 -20.38
C ALA A 278 -19.92 -11.05 -19.44
N TRP A 279 -18.76 -11.52 -19.90
CA TRP A 279 -17.54 -11.32 -19.13
C TRP A 279 -16.98 -9.92 -19.34
N PHE A 280 -16.42 -9.38 -18.29
CA PHE A 280 -15.82 -8.04 -18.31
C PHE A 280 -14.53 -7.99 -17.51
N VAL A 281 -13.69 -7.02 -17.88
CA VAL A 281 -12.44 -6.68 -17.20
C VAL A 281 -12.62 -5.30 -16.57
N CYS A 282 -12.22 -5.17 -15.33
CA CYS A 282 -12.10 -3.85 -14.72
C CYS A 282 -10.74 -3.24 -15.02
N LEU A 283 -10.71 -1.93 -15.27
CA LEU A 283 -9.50 -1.17 -15.52
C LEU A 283 -9.43 0.02 -14.57
N HIS A 284 -8.38 0.09 -13.77
CA HIS A 284 -8.12 1.25 -12.92
C HIS A 284 -6.70 1.77 -13.15
N VAL A 285 -6.58 2.92 -13.77
CA VAL A 285 -5.31 3.63 -13.98
C VAL A 285 -5.26 4.84 -13.07
N ARG A 286 -4.22 4.92 -12.24
CA ARG A 286 -4.00 6.09 -11.41
C ARG A 286 -3.48 7.23 -12.26
N GLU A 287 -4.18 8.36 -12.23
CA GLU A 287 -3.82 9.57 -12.98
C GLU A 287 -3.52 10.75 -12.05
N ALA A 288 -2.87 11.78 -12.59
CA ALA A 288 -2.69 13.06 -11.90
C ALA A 288 -4.06 13.71 -11.63
N GLY A 289 -4.21 14.40 -10.48
CA GLY A 289 -5.46 15.07 -10.10
C GLY A 289 -6.29 14.36 -9.04
N PHE A 290 -5.98 13.13 -8.70
CA PHE A 290 -6.62 12.43 -7.58
C PHE A 290 -6.09 12.97 -6.24
N LYS A 291 -6.89 13.78 -5.53
CA LYS A 291 -6.59 14.49 -4.27
C LYS A 291 -5.45 15.53 -4.42
N ASP A 292 -5.83 16.80 -4.50
CA ASP A 292 -4.90 17.93 -4.50
C ASP A 292 -3.89 17.86 -3.35
N GLY A 293 -2.59 18.00 -3.67
CA GLY A 293 -1.48 18.01 -2.72
C GLY A 293 -0.84 16.67 -2.39
N ILE A 294 -1.59 15.54 -2.39
CA ILE A 294 -1.03 14.19 -2.19
C ILE A 294 -0.55 13.62 -3.54
N SER A 295 -1.11 14.08 -4.65
CA SER A 295 -0.79 13.57 -5.98
C SER A 295 0.67 13.79 -6.38
N SER A 296 1.30 14.88 -5.94
CA SER A 296 2.71 15.17 -6.26
C SER A 296 3.68 14.20 -5.58
N GLN A 297 3.44 13.85 -4.32
CA GLN A 297 4.31 12.91 -3.59
C GLN A 297 4.22 11.47 -4.11
N SER A 298 3.13 11.12 -4.77
CA SER A 298 2.90 9.79 -5.34
C SER A 298 2.89 9.79 -6.87
N ALA A 299 3.45 10.82 -7.51
CA ALA A 299 3.42 10.99 -8.98
C ALA A 299 4.10 9.84 -9.73
N TYR A 300 5.12 9.22 -9.14
CA TYR A 300 5.79 8.05 -9.68
C TYR A 300 4.85 6.86 -9.96
N ARG A 301 3.65 6.84 -9.35
CA ARG A 301 2.62 5.80 -9.55
C ARG A 301 1.62 6.14 -10.65
N ASN A 302 1.59 7.37 -11.14
CA ASN A 302 0.64 7.78 -12.17
C ASN A 302 1.02 7.18 -13.52
N ALA A 303 0.01 6.94 -14.37
CA ALA A 303 0.18 6.51 -15.75
C ALA A 303 -0.86 7.21 -16.64
N ASP A 304 -0.64 7.21 -17.94
CA ASP A 304 -1.57 7.79 -18.91
C ASP A 304 -2.56 6.73 -19.39
N ILE A 305 -3.85 6.99 -19.23
CA ILE A 305 -4.94 6.09 -19.65
C ILE A 305 -4.90 5.80 -21.16
N GLU A 306 -4.38 6.70 -21.99
CA GLU A 306 -4.27 6.49 -23.42
C GLU A 306 -3.33 5.31 -23.78
N THR A 307 -2.38 4.98 -22.92
CA THR A 307 -1.49 3.84 -23.13
C THR A 307 -2.22 2.49 -23.00
N TYR A 308 -3.44 2.47 -22.48
CA TYR A 308 -4.27 1.27 -22.30
C TYR A 308 -5.24 1.00 -23.46
N LEU A 309 -5.36 1.92 -24.43
CA LEU A 309 -6.32 1.79 -25.55
C LEU A 309 -6.10 0.53 -26.37
N LEU A 310 -4.85 0.09 -26.57
CA LEU A 310 -4.54 -1.12 -27.31
C LEU A 310 -5.06 -2.36 -26.57
N ALA A 311 -4.84 -2.44 -25.27
CA ALA A 311 -5.33 -3.52 -24.42
C ALA A 311 -6.86 -3.54 -24.33
N MET A 312 -7.52 -2.38 -24.25
CA MET A 312 -9.00 -2.31 -24.30
C MET A 312 -9.54 -2.89 -25.60
N LYS A 313 -8.96 -2.50 -26.77
CA LYS A 313 -9.36 -3.02 -28.08
C LYS A 313 -9.16 -4.53 -28.16
N ASN A 314 -8.09 -5.07 -27.60
CA ASN A 314 -7.82 -6.51 -27.57
C ASN A 314 -8.88 -7.27 -26.76
N ILE A 315 -9.24 -6.76 -25.56
CA ILE A 315 -10.30 -7.36 -24.73
C ILE A 315 -11.63 -7.38 -25.50
N VAL A 316 -12.00 -6.26 -26.11
CA VAL A 316 -13.24 -6.15 -26.91
C VAL A 316 -13.23 -7.09 -28.12
N ALA A 317 -12.12 -7.18 -28.84
CA ALA A 317 -11.96 -8.10 -29.96
C ALA A 317 -12.13 -9.58 -29.58
N ARG A 318 -11.86 -9.93 -28.32
CA ARG A 318 -12.09 -11.26 -27.75
C ARG A 318 -13.51 -11.43 -27.14
N GLY A 319 -14.42 -10.47 -27.37
CA GLY A 319 -15.81 -10.52 -26.93
C GLY A 319 -16.05 -10.08 -25.49
N GLY A 320 -15.07 -9.45 -24.83
CA GLY A 320 -15.19 -8.92 -23.47
C GLY A 320 -15.66 -7.49 -23.42
N TRP A 321 -16.03 -7.05 -22.23
CA TRP A 321 -16.31 -5.67 -21.91
C TRP A 321 -15.18 -5.09 -21.05
N VAL A 322 -14.94 -3.79 -21.18
CA VAL A 322 -14.01 -3.06 -20.29
C VAL A 322 -14.79 -2.05 -19.47
N ILE A 323 -14.62 -2.08 -18.15
CA ILE A 323 -15.23 -1.12 -17.24
C ILE A 323 -14.12 -0.33 -16.56
N ARG A 324 -13.92 0.92 -17.01
CA ARG A 324 -12.91 1.79 -16.44
C ARG A 324 -13.43 2.39 -15.14
N MET A 325 -12.83 1.97 -14.05
CA MET A 325 -13.08 2.44 -12.70
C MET A 325 -12.26 3.70 -12.40
N GLY A 326 -12.69 4.47 -11.42
CA GLY A 326 -11.93 5.63 -10.96
C GLY A 326 -12.79 6.75 -10.39
N ASN A 327 -12.19 7.94 -10.36
CA ASN A 327 -12.80 9.16 -9.82
C ASN A 327 -13.16 10.11 -10.96
N PRO A 328 -14.25 10.90 -10.86
CA PRO A 328 -14.64 11.88 -11.90
C PRO A 328 -13.60 12.98 -12.21
N THR A 329 -12.58 13.14 -11.38
CA THR A 329 -11.46 14.07 -11.65
C THR A 329 -10.42 13.52 -12.64
N MET A 330 -10.52 12.23 -12.99
CA MET A 330 -9.66 11.58 -13.98
C MET A 330 -10.04 12.00 -15.39
N LYS A 331 -9.13 11.85 -16.36
CA LYS A 331 -9.39 12.16 -17.77
C LYS A 331 -10.52 11.27 -18.30
N PRO A 332 -11.57 11.82 -18.94
CA PRO A 332 -12.62 11.02 -19.53
C PRO A 332 -12.08 10.21 -20.72
N LEU A 333 -12.64 9.01 -20.92
CA LEU A 333 -12.34 8.17 -22.08
C LEU A 333 -13.09 8.66 -23.32
N SER A 334 -12.47 8.50 -24.48
CA SER A 334 -13.18 8.57 -25.74
C SER A 334 -14.18 7.40 -25.84
N ILE A 335 -15.33 7.65 -26.46
CA ILE A 335 -16.37 6.64 -26.65
C ILE A 335 -15.82 5.48 -27.48
N MET A 336 -15.94 4.27 -26.95
CA MET A 336 -15.53 3.03 -27.59
C MET A 336 -16.59 1.97 -27.32
N GLU A 337 -16.91 1.17 -28.35
CA GLU A 337 -17.85 0.05 -28.23
C GLU A 337 -17.38 -0.94 -27.15
N HIS A 338 -18.30 -1.43 -26.33
CA HIS A 338 -18.04 -2.35 -25.20
C HIS A 338 -17.06 -1.83 -24.13
N VAL A 339 -16.80 -0.52 -24.12
CA VAL A 339 -16.01 0.14 -23.06
C VAL A 339 -16.88 1.14 -22.31
N ILE A 340 -16.97 0.99 -21.00
CA ILE A 340 -17.76 1.85 -20.12
C ILE A 340 -16.82 2.68 -19.27
N ASP A 341 -16.88 4.01 -19.40
CA ASP A 341 -16.19 4.91 -18.48
C ASP A 341 -17.03 5.09 -17.21
N TYR A 342 -16.98 4.07 -16.35
CA TYR A 342 -17.70 4.04 -15.08
C TYR A 342 -17.26 5.17 -14.14
N ALA A 343 -16.02 5.66 -14.26
CA ALA A 343 -15.53 6.80 -13.46
C ALA A 343 -16.35 8.07 -13.64
N HIS A 344 -16.98 8.27 -14.81
CA HIS A 344 -17.83 9.41 -15.14
C HIS A 344 -19.31 9.06 -15.18
N SER A 345 -19.70 7.85 -14.78
CA SER A 345 -21.09 7.42 -14.73
C SER A 345 -21.82 7.98 -13.50
N GLU A 346 -23.06 8.41 -13.67
CA GLU A 346 -23.97 8.75 -12.57
C GLU A 346 -24.38 7.53 -11.73
N LEU A 347 -24.12 6.33 -12.25
CA LEU A 347 -24.42 5.06 -11.59
C LEU A 347 -23.33 4.60 -10.61
N ARG A 348 -22.32 5.43 -10.36
CA ARG A 348 -21.25 5.13 -9.40
C ARG A 348 -21.78 5.02 -7.99
N SER A 349 -21.25 4.04 -7.26
CA SER A 349 -21.53 3.86 -5.83
C SER A 349 -20.51 2.92 -5.20
N ASP A 350 -20.30 3.04 -3.88
CA ASP A 350 -19.37 2.21 -3.12
C ASP A 350 -19.65 0.71 -3.27
N TRP A 351 -20.93 0.32 -3.22
CA TRP A 351 -21.32 -1.08 -3.37
C TRP A 351 -21.08 -1.61 -4.79
N MET A 352 -21.29 -0.77 -5.81
CA MET A 352 -21.04 -1.18 -7.20
C MET A 352 -19.55 -1.35 -7.48
N GLU A 353 -18.70 -0.54 -6.86
CA GLU A 353 -17.24 -0.71 -6.96
C GLU A 353 -16.81 -2.06 -6.38
N VAL A 354 -17.39 -2.49 -5.25
CA VAL A 354 -17.13 -3.81 -4.66
C VAL A 354 -17.62 -4.93 -5.57
N PHE A 355 -18.83 -4.81 -6.13
CA PHE A 355 -19.36 -5.78 -7.08
C PHE A 355 -18.46 -5.93 -8.31
N LEU A 356 -18.03 -4.82 -8.91
CA LEU A 356 -17.15 -4.81 -10.09
C LEU A 356 -15.82 -5.53 -9.78
N CYS A 357 -15.20 -5.24 -8.64
CA CYS A 357 -13.97 -5.90 -8.19
C CYS A 357 -14.16 -7.40 -7.98
N ALA A 358 -15.31 -7.81 -7.44
CA ALA A 358 -15.57 -9.21 -7.11
C ALA A 358 -16.03 -10.07 -8.30
N GLN A 359 -16.53 -9.44 -9.39
CA GLN A 359 -17.14 -10.15 -10.53
C GLN A 359 -16.40 -9.99 -11.84
N CYS A 360 -15.41 -9.08 -11.94
CA CYS A 360 -14.62 -8.99 -13.16
C CYS A 360 -13.80 -10.28 -13.37
N ARG A 361 -13.52 -10.58 -14.64
CA ARG A 361 -12.69 -11.72 -15.02
C ARG A 361 -11.25 -11.56 -14.47
N PHE A 362 -10.75 -10.33 -14.49
CA PHE A 362 -9.54 -9.85 -13.82
C PHE A 362 -9.56 -8.32 -13.76
N LEU A 363 -8.72 -7.74 -12.92
CA LEU A 363 -8.55 -6.29 -12.84
C LEU A 363 -7.20 -5.88 -13.44
N ILE A 364 -7.21 -4.98 -14.41
CA ILE A 364 -6.00 -4.26 -14.84
C ILE A 364 -5.81 -3.07 -13.90
N ASN A 365 -4.68 -3.01 -13.23
CA ASN A 365 -4.45 -2.04 -12.17
C ASN A 365 -3.03 -1.47 -12.22
N THR A 366 -2.89 -0.17 -12.01
CA THR A 366 -1.63 0.41 -11.54
C THR A 366 -1.53 0.20 -10.03
N SER A 367 -0.40 0.52 -9.38
CA SER A 367 -0.24 0.35 -7.92
C SER A 367 -1.29 1.17 -7.13
N SER A 368 -2.54 0.72 -7.11
CA SER A 368 -3.71 1.38 -6.54
C SER A 368 -4.49 0.45 -5.61
N GLY A 369 -5.14 1.03 -4.61
CA GLY A 369 -5.85 0.31 -3.57
C GLY A 369 -7.03 -0.55 -4.03
N VAL A 370 -7.57 -0.32 -5.23
CA VAL A 370 -8.66 -1.14 -5.80
C VAL A 370 -8.23 -2.60 -5.99
N GLY A 371 -6.94 -2.83 -6.30
CA GLY A 371 -6.38 -4.19 -6.38
C GLY A 371 -6.55 -5.00 -5.09
N ALA A 372 -6.47 -4.34 -3.93
CA ALA A 372 -6.68 -5.01 -2.64
C ALA A 372 -8.10 -5.55 -2.47
N VAL A 373 -9.12 -4.80 -2.92
CA VAL A 373 -10.51 -5.26 -2.90
C VAL A 373 -10.66 -6.48 -3.79
N THR A 374 -10.16 -6.41 -5.02
CA THR A 374 -10.22 -7.48 -6.01
C THR A 374 -9.56 -8.76 -5.50
N ALA A 375 -8.35 -8.65 -4.94
CA ALA A 375 -7.62 -9.77 -4.35
C ALA A 375 -8.35 -10.42 -3.15
N SER A 376 -9.08 -9.64 -2.34
CA SER A 376 -9.86 -10.16 -1.21
C SER A 376 -11.00 -11.08 -1.64
N PHE A 377 -11.47 -10.96 -2.89
CA PHE A 377 -12.45 -11.86 -3.51
C PHE A 377 -11.79 -12.96 -4.36
N GLY A 378 -10.48 -13.04 -4.42
CA GLY A 378 -9.75 -14.07 -5.17
C GLY A 378 -9.73 -13.86 -6.69
N VAL A 379 -10.02 -12.64 -7.17
CA VAL A 379 -9.99 -12.31 -8.60
C VAL A 379 -8.57 -11.94 -9.02
N PRO A 380 -8.04 -12.47 -10.14
CA PRO A 380 -6.68 -12.21 -10.61
C PRO A 380 -6.41 -10.73 -10.96
N LEU A 381 -5.16 -10.30 -10.81
CA LEU A 381 -4.70 -8.96 -11.14
C LEU A 381 -3.71 -8.95 -12.30
N VAL A 382 -3.82 -7.95 -13.16
CA VAL A 382 -2.83 -7.54 -14.16
C VAL A 382 -2.25 -6.21 -13.70
N LEU A 383 -1.07 -6.24 -13.09
CA LEU A 383 -0.43 -5.09 -12.49
C LEU A 383 0.53 -4.45 -13.49
N THR A 384 0.14 -3.32 -14.03
CA THR A 384 0.94 -2.52 -14.98
C THR A 384 1.50 -1.29 -14.30
N ASN A 385 2.58 -0.74 -14.84
CA ASN A 385 3.21 0.44 -14.24
C ASN A 385 3.44 0.24 -12.73
N TYR A 386 3.81 -0.98 -12.34
CA TYR A 386 3.91 -1.41 -10.97
C TYR A 386 5.08 -0.73 -10.26
N MET A 387 4.77 0.05 -9.23
CA MET A 387 5.76 0.81 -8.46
C MET A 387 5.12 1.27 -7.12
N PRO A 388 5.82 1.24 -5.98
CA PRO A 388 7.18 0.77 -5.78
C PRO A 388 7.28 -0.77 -5.88
N THR A 389 8.47 -1.28 -6.17
CA THR A 389 8.69 -2.73 -6.33
C THR A 389 8.54 -3.53 -5.04
N CYS A 390 8.57 -2.86 -3.89
CA CYS A 390 8.23 -3.46 -2.59
C CYS A 390 6.73 -3.53 -2.29
N ALA A 391 5.85 -3.07 -3.19
CA ALA A 391 4.41 -3.17 -2.95
C ALA A 391 3.95 -4.63 -2.98
N LEU A 392 2.81 -4.89 -2.29
CA LEU A 392 2.28 -6.24 -2.15
C LEU A 392 1.80 -6.81 -3.48
N LEU A 393 2.22 -8.03 -3.78
CA LEU A 393 1.70 -8.92 -4.82
C LEU A 393 0.93 -10.05 -4.12
N TYR A 394 -0.30 -10.34 -4.57
CA TYR A 394 -1.26 -11.09 -3.75
C TYR A 394 -1.27 -12.59 -4.04
N SER A 395 -1.12 -12.99 -5.31
CA SER A 395 -1.36 -14.37 -5.73
C SER A 395 -0.44 -14.79 -6.87
N SER A 396 -0.18 -16.11 -6.99
CA SER A 396 0.49 -16.71 -8.13
C SER A 396 -0.32 -16.59 -9.44
N GLN A 397 -1.62 -16.27 -9.33
CA GLN A 397 -2.46 -15.99 -10.49
C GLN A 397 -2.23 -14.60 -11.08
N ASP A 398 -1.64 -13.69 -10.32
CA ASP A 398 -1.39 -12.32 -10.74
C ASP A 398 -0.23 -12.25 -11.74
N LEU A 399 -0.32 -11.30 -12.67
CA LEU A 399 0.76 -10.92 -13.56
C LEU A 399 1.16 -9.47 -13.31
N PHE A 400 2.45 -9.17 -13.43
CA PHE A 400 2.91 -7.79 -13.26
C PHE A 400 4.01 -7.40 -14.25
N ILE A 401 4.11 -6.11 -14.54
CA ILE A 401 5.27 -5.48 -15.17
C ILE A 401 5.60 -4.18 -14.41
N PRO A 402 6.84 -4.03 -13.94
CA PRO A 402 7.25 -2.82 -13.22
C PRO A 402 7.46 -1.66 -14.18
N LYS A 403 7.41 -0.43 -13.65
CA LYS A 403 8.08 0.69 -14.32
C LYS A 403 9.58 0.48 -14.24
N LEU A 404 10.29 0.85 -15.30
CA LEU A 404 11.74 0.91 -15.29
C LEU A 404 12.22 2.26 -14.76
N CYS A 405 13.43 2.30 -14.22
CA CYS A 405 14.08 3.53 -13.80
C CYS A 405 15.29 3.81 -14.70
N TRP A 406 15.31 5.01 -15.29
CA TRP A 406 16.46 5.51 -16.04
C TRP A 406 17.35 6.34 -15.12
N SER A 407 18.60 5.96 -14.96
CA SER A 407 19.59 6.74 -14.24
C SER A 407 20.08 7.89 -15.11
N MET A 408 19.82 9.12 -14.67
CA MET A 408 20.30 10.33 -15.36
C MET A 408 21.82 10.49 -15.22
N ASP A 409 22.43 9.95 -14.18
CA ASP A 409 23.87 10.00 -13.94
C ASP A 409 24.62 8.98 -14.80
N GLN A 410 24.08 7.76 -14.90
CA GLN A 410 24.72 6.64 -15.61
C GLN A 410 24.26 6.52 -17.08
N GLN A 411 23.22 7.27 -17.50
CA GLN A 411 22.65 7.25 -18.85
C GLN A 411 22.27 5.84 -19.33
N ARG A 412 21.66 5.03 -18.40
CA ARG A 412 21.17 3.69 -18.68
C ARG A 412 19.94 3.37 -17.80
N TYR A 413 19.22 2.34 -18.16
CA TYR A 413 18.25 1.74 -17.23
C TYR A 413 18.97 1.07 -16.07
N LEU A 414 18.35 1.11 -14.90
CA LEU A 414 18.76 0.27 -13.77
C LEU A 414 18.54 -1.21 -14.14
N THR A 415 19.44 -2.07 -13.69
CA THR A 415 19.21 -3.52 -13.73
C THR A 415 18.03 -3.93 -12.85
N PHE A 416 17.49 -5.13 -13.05
CA PHE A 416 16.44 -5.64 -12.15
C PHE A 416 16.96 -5.79 -10.72
N GLU A 417 18.22 -6.14 -10.53
CA GLU A 417 18.85 -6.18 -9.21
C GLU A 417 18.84 -4.80 -8.53
N GLU A 418 19.26 -3.75 -9.22
CA GLU A 418 19.23 -2.37 -8.71
C GLU A 418 17.79 -1.88 -8.45
N LEU A 419 16.85 -2.23 -9.34
CA LEU A 419 15.44 -1.86 -9.23
C LEU A 419 14.75 -2.53 -8.05
N MET A 420 15.10 -3.80 -7.77
CA MET A 420 14.51 -4.62 -6.71
C MET A 420 15.26 -4.50 -5.38
N SER A 421 16.34 -3.74 -5.33
CA SER A 421 17.15 -3.53 -4.12
C SER A 421 16.89 -2.16 -3.48
N PRO A 422 17.03 -2.05 -2.14
CA PRO A 422 17.08 -0.76 -1.48
C PRO A 422 18.26 0.09 -1.99
N PRO A 423 18.11 1.43 -2.09
CA PRO A 423 16.95 2.22 -1.68
C PRO A 423 15.82 2.33 -2.72
N VAL A 424 16.02 1.87 -3.96
CA VAL A 424 15.05 2.05 -5.05
C VAL A 424 13.76 1.31 -4.77
N SER A 425 13.85 0.00 -4.42
CA SER A 425 12.69 -0.85 -4.14
C SER A 425 11.83 -0.33 -3.01
N THR A 426 12.42 0.38 -2.06
CA THR A 426 11.80 0.87 -0.83
C THR A 426 11.34 2.31 -0.89
N SER A 427 11.55 2.96 -2.04
CA SER A 427 11.14 4.35 -2.27
C SER A 427 9.64 4.42 -2.53
N VAL A 428 8.93 5.10 -1.63
CA VAL A 428 7.46 5.23 -1.64
C VAL A 428 6.99 6.67 -1.88
N LEU A 429 7.91 7.58 -2.15
CA LEU A 429 7.66 9.00 -2.38
C LEU A 429 8.46 9.50 -3.59
N GLN A 430 7.86 10.35 -4.42
CA GLN A 430 8.46 10.88 -5.64
C GLN A 430 9.85 11.50 -5.41
N HIS A 431 9.99 12.33 -4.37
CA HIS A 431 11.26 13.01 -4.09
C HIS A 431 12.43 12.05 -3.79
N GLN A 432 12.16 10.80 -3.41
CA GLN A 432 13.21 9.80 -3.20
C GLN A 432 13.84 9.39 -4.53
N TYR A 433 13.02 9.21 -5.58
CA TYR A 433 13.52 8.98 -6.94
C TYR A 433 14.25 10.20 -7.50
N ASP A 434 13.70 11.40 -7.28
CA ASP A 434 14.32 12.66 -7.70
C ASP A 434 15.68 12.86 -7.02
N TYR A 435 15.81 12.50 -5.73
CA TYR A 435 17.07 12.56 -4.99
C TYR A 435 18.15 11.64 -5.55
N MET A 436 17.75 10.46 -6.02
CA MET A 436 18.63 9.50 -6.67
C MET A 436 18.90 9.82 -8.15
N ASN A 437 18.42 10.96 -8.64
CA ASN A 437 18.48 11.37 -10.05
C ASN A 437 17.94 10.29 -11.01
N LEU A 438 16.83 9.66 -10.62
CA LEU A 438 16.15 8.61 -11.38
C LEU A 438 14.88 9.13 -12.05
N LYS A 439 14.74 8.86 -13.33
CA LYS A 439 13.49 9.06 -14.08
C LYS A 439 12.72 7.74 -14.12
N VAL A 440 11.54 7.74 -13.52
CA VAL A 440 10.60 6.60 -13.58
C VAL A 440 9.93 6.59 -14.95
N VAL A 441 9.96 5.45 -15.66
CA VAL A 441 9.53 5.30 -17.06
C VAL A 441 8.31 4.39 -17.11
N ASP A 442 7.23 4.88 -17.72
CA ASP A 442 5.97 4.15 -17.87
C ASP A 442 6.10 2.97 -18.85
N ASN A 443 5.28 1.94 -18.64
CA ASN A 443 5.15 0.86 -19.60
C ASN A 443 4.54 1.38 -20.91
N SER A 444 5.05 0.88 -22.03
CA SER A 444 4.50 1.21 -23.35
C SER A 444 3.14 0.54 -23.60
N PRO A 445 2.33 1.07 -24.55
CA PRO A 445 1.05 0.45 -24.91
C PRO A 445 1.18 -1.01 -25.33
N LEU A 446 2.29 -1.39 -25.97
CA LEU A 446 2.53 -2.76 -26.39
C LEU A 446 2.81 -3.67 -25.20
N GLU A 447 3.69 -3.26 -24.27
CA GLU A 447 3.96 -4.05 -23.04
C GLU A 447 2.72 -4.27 -22.20
N ILE A 448 1.84 -3.25 -22.07
CA ILE A 448 0.57 -3.37 -21.39
C ILE A 448 -0.35 -4.37 -22.10
N ASN A 449 -0.45 -4.26 -23.44
CA ASN A 449 -1.27 -5.17 -24.23
C ASN A 449 -0.77 -6.63 -24.18
N ASP A 450 0.54 -6.83 -24.24
CA ASP A 450 1.16 -8.15 -24.18
C ASP A 450 0.86 -8.83 -22.83
N LEU A 451 0.95 -8.07 -21.71
CA LEU A 451 0.59 -8.59 -20.39
C LEU A 451 -0.90 -8.95 -20.28
N VAL A 452 -1.78 -8.14 -20.86
CA VAL A 452 -3.23 -8.42 -20.90
C VAL A 452 -3.51 -9.65 -21.77
N THR A 453 -2.81 -9.79 -22.88
CA THR A 453 -2.90 -10.98 -23.76
C THR A 453 -2.47 -12.23 -23.01
N GLU A 454 -1.34 -12.17 -22.31
CA GLU A 454 -0.83 -13.26 -21.47
C GLU A 454 -1.86 -13.69 -20.41
N MET A 455 -2.51 -12.75 -19.73
CA MET A 455 -3.56 -13.06 -18.74
C MET A 455 -4.78 -13.72 -19.42
N LEU A 456 -5.24 -13.19 -20.54
CA LEU A 456 -6.37 -13.78 -21.29
C LEU A 456 -6.08 -15.20 -21.71
N ASP A 457 -4.91 -15.44 -22.33
CA ASP A 457 -4.48 -16.76 -22.81
C ASP A 457 -4.30 -17.74 -21.64
N ARG A 458 -3.83 -17.26 -20.49
CA ARG A 458 -3.69 -18.05 -19.26
C ARG A 458 -5.04 -18.49 -18.71
N LEU A 459 -6.00 -17.57 -18.63
CA LEU A 459 -7.35 -17.85 -18.14
C LEU A 459 -8.15 -18.73 -19.11
N ASP A 460 -7.83 -18.71 -20.40
CA ASP A 460 -8.41 -19.57 -21.43
C ASP A 460 -7.71 -20.96 -21.53
N GLY A 461 -6.63 -21.18 -20.74
CA GLY A 461 -5.85 -22.42 -20.77
C GLY A 461 -5.02 -22.59 -22.05
N ALA A 462 -4.85 -21.53 -22.84
CA ALA A 462 -4.12 -21.55 -24.11
C ALA A 462 -2.63 -21.20 -23.96
N LEU A 463 -2.19 -20.71 -22.81
CA LEU A 463 -0.83 -20.26 -22.59
C LEU A 463 0.10 -21.41 -22.21
N VAL A 464 1.23 -21.49 -22.91
CA VAL A 464 2.34 -22.39 -22.58
C VAL A 464 3.62 -21.55 -22.46
N TYR A 465 4.31 -21.65 -21.34
CA TYR A 465 5.62 -21.03 -21.17
C TYR A 465 6.72 -21.97 -21.69
N SER A 466 7.68 -21.43 -22.43
CA SER A 466 8.84 -22.18 -22.86
C SER A 466 9.84 -22.42 -21.71
N ALA A 467 10.77 -23.36 -21.88
CA ALA A 467 11.84 -23.56 -20.91
C ALA A 467 12.69 -22.28 -20.71
N GLU A 468 12.87 -21.48 -21.76
CA GLU A 468 13.58 -20.19 -21.67
C GLU A 468 12.78 -19.18 -20.82
N ASP A 469 11.45 -19.13 -20.98
CA ASP A 469 10.61 -18.27 -20.14
C ASP A 469 10.71 -18.63 -18.66
N GLU A 470 10.72 -19.92 -18.35
CA GLU A 470 10.88 -20.39 -16.97
C GLU A 470 12.26 -20.05 -16.40
N GLN A 471 13.32 -20.17 -17.21
CA GLN A 471 14.67 -19.79 -16.79
C GLN A 471 14.77 -18.29 -16.52
N LEU A 472 14.23 -17.45 -17.40
CA LEU A 472 14.22 -15.98 -17.19
C LEU A 472 13.43 -15.61 -15.94
N HIS A 473 12.26 -16.23 -15.75
CA HIS A 473 11.43 -15.98 -14.57
C HIS A 473 12.13 -16.42 -13.28
N GLU A 474 12.77 -17.58 -13.26
CA GLU A 474 13.50 -18.06 -12.08
C GLU A 474 14.69 -17.16 -11.73
N ARG A 475 15.42 -16.65 -12.73
CA ARG A 475 16.49 -15.67 -12.50
C ARG A 475 15.97 -14.41 -11.80
N LEU A 476 14.81 -13.87 -12.22
CA LEU A 476 14.20 -12.73 -11.55
C LEU A 476 13.74 -13.10 -10.15
N ARG A 477 13.12 -14.27 -9.99
CA ARG A 477 12.61 -14.76 -8.70
C ARG A 477 13.73 -14.89 -7.68
N THR A 478 14.90 -15.38 -8.10
CA THR A 478 16.09 -15.48 -7.24
C THR A 478 16.55 -14.09 -6.76
N LEU A 479 16.55 -13.08 -7.63
CA LEU A 479 16.88 -11.71 -7.23
C LEU A 479 15.91 -11.17 -6.17
N THR A 480 14.62 -11.41 -6.35
CA THR A 480 13.61 -10.91 -5.42
C THR A 480 13.65 -11.64 -4.08
N ALA A 481 14.11 -12.88 -4.03
CA ALA A 481 14.31 -13.63 -2.80
C ALA A 481 15.53 -13.14 -2.01
N VAL A 482 16.65 -12.85 -2.69
CA VAL A 482 17.92 -12.45 -2.04
C VAL A 482 17.92 -10.98 -1.63
N ASN A 483 17.44 -10.10 -2.52
CA ASN A 483 17.48 -8.65 -2.29
C ASN A 483 16.27 -8.14 -1.51
N GLY A 484 15.44 -9.07 -1.03
CA GLY A 484 14.28 -8.79 -0.20
C GLY A 484 13.47 -7.65 -0.78
N THR A 485 12.57 -7.92 -1.68
CA THR A 485 11.53 -6.92 -1.96
C THR A 485 11.00 -6.40 -0.65
N LEU A 486 11.34 -7.08 0.43
CA LEU A 486 10.65 -6.96 1.67
C LEU A 486 11.66 -7.21 2.78
N TYR A 487 11.85 -6.21 3.58
CA TYR A 487 12.71 -6.16 4.73
C TYR A 487 12.64 -7.43 5.59
N GLY A 488 13.69 -8.22 5.58
CA GLY A 488 13.88 -9.34 6.50
C GLY A 488 13.20 -10.67 6.12
N LEU A 489 12.82 -10.85 4.85
CA LEU A 489 12.30 -12.13 4.36
C LEU A 489 13.17 -12.66 3.20
N ASP A 490 14.35 -13.13 3.54
CA ASP A 490 15.28 -13.71 2.56
C ASP A 490 14.74 -15.01 1.89
N ASP A 491 13.70 -15.62 2.50
CA ASP A 491 13.16 -16.93 2.08
C ASP A 491 11.81 -16.88 1.35
N PHE A 492 11.23 -15.70 1.11
CA PHE A 492 9.91 -15.60 0.46
C PHE A 492 9.99 -14.90 -0.90
N PRO A 493 10.20 -15.67 -1.97
CA PRO A 493 10.17 -15.13 -3.33
C PRO A 493 8.77 -14.63 -3.68
N ILE A 494 8.71 -13.68 -4.61
CA ILE A 494 7.45 -13.19 -5.18
C ILE A 494 6.64 -14.38 -5.74
N ASN A 495 5.38 -14.54 -5.32
CA ASN A 495 4.48 -15.56 -5.88
C ASN A 495 3.98 -15.21 -7.28
N CYS A 496 3.78 -13.94 -7.54
CA CYS A 496 3.27 -13.37 -8.78
C CYS A 496 4.30 -13.50 -9.90
N ARG A 497 3.82 -13.66 -11.15
CA ARG A 497 4.69 -13.79 -12.32
C ARG A 497 4.88 -12.46 -13.03
N ILE A 498 6.11 -12.13 -13.40
CA ILE A 498 6.39 -11.01 -14.32
C ILE A 498 5.95 -11.40 -15.73
N GLY A 499 5.43 -10.43 -16.49
CA GLY A 499 4.99 -10.62 -17.86
C GLY A 499 6.08 -11.22 -18.76
N ARG A 500 5.76 -12.30 -19.46
CA ARG A 500 6.67 -13.08 -20.29
C ARG A 500 7.39 -12.21 -21.33
N ASP A 501 6.62 -11.50 -22.15
CA ASP A 501 7.18 -10.74 -23.28
C ASP A 501 7.93 -9.48 -22.79
N PHE A 502 7.49 -8.90 -21.65
CA PHE A 502 8.25 -7.85 -20.98
C PHE A 502 9.61 -8.35 -20.51
N LEU A 503 9.66 -9.51 -19.86
CA LEU A 503 10.92 -10.07 -19.36
C LEU A 503 11.86 -10.47 -20.49
N ARG A 504 11.35 -11.06 -21.59
CA ARG A 504 12.12 -11.34 -22.80
C ARG A 504 12.76 -10.07 -23.38
N LYS A 505 11.96 -9.02 -23.53
CA LYS A 505 12.39 -7.72 -24.07
C LYS A 505 13.50 -7.09 -23.23
N HIS A 506 13.41 -7.23 -21.92
CA HIS A 506 14.31 -6.62 -20.93
C HIS A 506 15.28 -7.62 -20.30
N ALA A 507 15.49 -8.78 -20.90
CA ALA A 507 16.37 -9.83 -20.38
C ALA A 507 17.82 -9.35 -20.10
N SER A 508 18.29 -8.36 -20.85
CA SER A 508 19.61 -7.74 -20.63
C SER A 508 19.75 -6.97 -19.32
N LEU A 509 18.62 -6.69 -18.64
CA LEU A 509 18.63 -6.06 -17.31
C LEU A 509 18.73 -7.09 -16.17
N LEU A 510 18.63 -8.39 -16.48
CA LEU A 510 18.96 -9.45 -15.52
C LEU A 510 20.49 -9.58 -15.37
N PRO A 511 20.99 -9.91 -14.17
CA PRO A 511 22.41 -10.19 -13.97
C PRO A 511 22.89 -11.29 -14.92
N LEU A 512 24.13 -11.19 -15.38
CA LEU A 512 24.76 -12.30 -16.10
C LEU A 512 24.82 -13.52 -15.18
N VAL A 513 24.46 -14.69 -15.71
CA VAL A 513 24.62 -15.95 -14.95
C VAL A 513 26.11 -16.23 -14.90
N ASP A 514 26.68 -16.19 -13.72
CA ASP A 514 28.02 -16.73 -13.50
C ASP A 514 27.89 -18.27 -13.46
N GLU A 515 28.29 -18.94 -14.55
CA GLU A 515 28.20 -20.42 -14.69
C GLU A 515 28.96 -21.17 -13.58
N SER A 516 29.72 -20.47 -12.74
CA SER A 516 30.49 -21.03 -11.64
C SER A 516 29.74 -21.19 -10.31
N GLU A 517 28.54 -20.60 -10.14
CA GLU A 517 27.73 -20.71 -8.92
C GLU A 517 26.45 -21.52 -9.12
N THR A 518 26.57 -22.81 -9.37
CA THR A 518 25.45 -23.73 -9.08
C THR A 518 25.34 -23.91 -7.58
N ARG A 519 24.55 -23.03 -6.93
CA ARG A 519 24.17 -23.24 -5.51
C ARG A 519 23.29 -24.50 -5.40
N PRO A 520 23.53 -25.36 -4.41
CA PRO A 520 22.69 -26.54 -4.20
C PRO A 520 21.25 -26.08 -3.85
N THR A 521 20.28 -26.67 -4.51
CA THR A 521 18.87 -26.58 -4.13
C THR A 521 18.73 -26.96 -2.66
N LEU A 522 18.33 -25.99 -1.83
CA LEU A 522 17.96 -26.25 -0.44
C LEU A 522 16.73 -27.19 -0.45
N SER A 523 16.98 -28.46 -0.11
CA SER A 523 15.92 -29.42 0.16
C SER A 523 15.15 -28.92 1.39
N CYS A 524 13.84 -28.72 1.24
CA CYS A 524 12.93 -28.52 2.36
C CYS A 524 13.10 -29.70 3.34
N SER A 525 13.71 -29.43 4.50
CA SER A 525 13.62 -30.35 5.63
C SER A 525 12.18 -30.29 6.15
N GLU A 526 11.53 -31.44 6.14
CA GLU A 526 10.23 -31.67 6.74
C GLU A 526 10.27 -31.24 8.21
N THR A 527 9.65 -30.10 8.51
CA THR A 527 9.32 -29.77 9.89
C THR A 527 8.00 -30.46 10.22
N GLU A 528 8.08 -31.50 11.03
CA GLU A 528 6.94 -32.17 11.64
C GLU A 528 6.04 -31.16 12.34
N HIS A 529 4.83 -30.94 11.79
CA HIS A 529 3.77 -30.23 12.47
C HIS A 529 3.02 -31.17 13.41
N PRO A 530 2.80 -30.81 14.68
CA PRO A 530 1.93 -31.59 15.53
C PRO A 530 0.49 -31.49 15.01
N ALA A 531 -0.10 -32.61 14.67
CA ALA A 531 -1.50 -32.76 14.29
C ALA A 531 -2.41 -32.33 15.45
N ASN A 532 -3.02 -31.17 15.37
CA ASN A 532 -4.14 -30.78 16.20
C ASN A 532 -5.42 -31.16 15.47
N SER A 533 -6.03 -32.24 15.94
CA SER A 533 -7.38 -32.67 15.57
C SER A 533 -8.42 -31.69 16.10
N PHE A 534 -9.14 -31.01 15.22
CA PHE A 534 -10.36 -30.28 15.55
C PHE A 534 -11.58 -31.19 15.37
N PRO A 535 -12.57 -31.11 16.26
CA PRO A 535 -13.79 -31.92 16.17
C PRO A 535 -14.67 -31.45 15.01
N ASN A 536 -15.16 -32.41 14.23
CA ASN A 536 -16.21 -32.21 13.22
C ASN A 536 -17.49 -31.78 13.91
N ASN A 537 -18.03 -30.62 13.52
CA ASN A 537 -19.41 -30.23 13.81
C ASN A 537 -20.30 -30.83 12.71
N GLU A 538 -20.75 -32.06 12.92
CA GLU A 538 -22.01 -32.57 12.37
C GLU A 538 -23.03 -32.55 13.50
N ASP A 539 -24.28 -32.21 13.16
CA ASP A 539 -25.49 -32.21 13.95
C ASP A 539 -25.86 -30.96 14.78
N VAL A 540 -26.57 -30.04 14.13
CA VAL A 540 -27.75 -29.38 14.72
C VAL A 540 -28.84 -29.32 13.65
N THR A 541 -29.64 -30.40 13.58
CA THR A 541 -31.03 -30.34 13.08
C THR A 541 -31.96 -30.40 14.28
N ASN A 542 -32.95 -29.50 14.26
CA ASN A 542 -34.23 -29.53 15.02
C ASN A 542 -34.17 -29.24 16.54
N GLU A 543 -34.52 -28.01 16.94
CA GLU A 543 -35.79 -27.66 17.61
C GLU A 543 -35.98 -26.14 17.60
#